data_13413f5c9038bd93fc1c55ca9087da49
#
_entry.id   13413f5c9038bd93fc1c55ca9087da49
#
_cell.length_a   1.000
_cell.length_b   1.000
_cell.length_c   1.000
_cell.angle_alpha   90.00
_cell.angle_beta   90.00
_cell.angle_gamma   90.00
#
_symmetry.space_group_name_H-M   'P 1'
#
loop_
_entity.id
_entity.type
_entity.pdbx_description
1 polymer ?
#
loop_
_entity_poly.entity_id
_entity_poly.type
_entity_poly.pdbx_seq_one_letter_code
_entity_poly.pdbx_strand_id
1 'polypeptide(L)'
;MESDMTNAAASIRRGLREALTHANGHKTGARVHHIEVPEPDVAAIRERSGLSQAEFARSIGVALGTLRGWEQGRRRPEGPARVLLALIEKRPRIVQDELRS
;
A
#
# COMPACT_ATOMS: atom_id res chain seq x y z
N MET A 1 -3.62 17.87 21.20
CA MET A 1 -3.97 17.87 20.23
C MET A 1 -3.20 17.18 19.35
N GLU A 2 -3.56 16.74 18.40
CA GLU A 2 -2.92 16.01 17.55
C GLU A 2 -1.93 16.73 16.82
N SER A 3 -0.81 16.24 16.50
CA SER A 3 0.16 16.87 15.68
C SER A 3 -0.18 16.63 14.27
N ASP A 4 0.42 17.40 13.40
CA ASP A 4 0.20 17.20 11.98
C ASP A 4 0.68 15.85 11.54
N MET A 5 1.74 15.34 12.16
CA MET A 5 2.21 14.05 11.78
C MET A 5 1.19 13.02 12.15
N THR A 6 0.54 13.16 13.28
CA THR A 6 -0.49 12.24 13.67
C THR A 6 -1.66 12.31 12.70
N ASN A 7 -1.98 13.49 12.24
CA ASN A 7 -3.08 13.62 11.29
C ASN A 7 -2.75 12.98 9.97
N ALA A 8 -1.51 13.09 9.52
CA ALA A 8 -1.13 12.46 8.27
C ALA A 8 -1.18 10.95 8.38
N ALA A 9 -0.68 10.41 9.49
CA ALA A 9 -0.73 8.97 9.67
C ALA A 9 -2.18 8.50 9.77
N ALA A 10 -3.02 9.27 10.42
CA ALA A 10 -4.42 8.90 10.54
C ALA A 10 -5.09 8.94 9.18
N SER A 11 -4.71 9.88 8.34
CA SER A 11 -5.28 9.94 7.00
C SER A 11 -4.92 8.73 6.18
N ILE A 12 -3.70 8.28 6.26
CA ILE A 12 -3.30 7.11 5.50
C ILE A 12 -4.03 5.87 6.03
N ARG A 13 -4.11 5.75 7.34
CA ARG A 13 -4.79 4.60 7.91
C ARG A 13 -6.27 4.62 7.56
N ARG A 14 -6.87 5.81 7.55
CA ARG A 14 -8.26 5.91 7.20
C ARG A 14 -8.47 5.52 5.76
N GLY A 15 -7.58 5.94 4.87
CA GLY A 15 -7.70 5.57 3.47
C GLY A 15 -7.60 4.06 3.28
N LEU A 16 -6.69 3.41 4.00
CA LEU A 16 -6.56 1.97 3.88
C LEU A 16 -7.79 1.28 4.47
N ARG A 17 -8.33 1.81 5.57
CA ARG A 17 -9.49 1.21 6.16
C ARG A 17 -10.69 1.36 5.24
N GLU A 18 -10.81 2.49 4.59
CA GLU A 18 -11.90 2.68 3.66
C GLU A 18 -11.77 1.73 2.47
N ALA A 19 -10.56 1.50 2.02
CA ALA A 19 -10.34 0.56 0.94
C ALA A 19 -10.74 -0.85 1.36
N LEU A 20 -10.41 -1.21 2.60
CA LEU A 20 -10.83 -2.50 3.09
C LEU A 20 -12.31 -2.59 3.22
N THR A 21 -12.95 -1.55 3.66
CA THR A 21 -14.39 -1.54 3.80
C THR A 21 -15.05 -1.74 2.44
N HIS A 22 -14.58 -1.05 1.45
CA HIS A 22 -15.14 -1.25 0.14
C HIS A 22 -14.89 -2.65 -0.38
N ALA A 23 -13.72 -3.19 -0.10
CA ALA A 23 -13.43 -4.52 -0.61
C ALA A 23 -14.28 -5.57 0.07
N ASN A 24 -14.58 -5.37 1.36
CA ASN A 24 -15.34 -6.37 2.03
C ASN A 24 -16.75 -6.07 2.15
N GLY A 25 -17.10 -4.87 2.04
CA GLY A 25 -18.40 -4.56 2.35
C GLY A 25 -19.29 -4.43 1.37
N HIS A 26 -18.94 -4.82 0.42
CA HIS A 26 -19.72 -4.55 -0.59
C HIS A 26 -20.84 -5.25 -0.51
N LYS A 27 -21.03 -5.97 0.31
CA LYS A 27 -22.15 -6.59 0.31
C LYS A 27 -23.12 -5.63 0.34
N THR A 28 -22.88 -4.54 0.53
CA THR A 28 -23.87 -3.60 0.46
C THR A 28 -24.25 -3.53 -0.85
N GLY A 29 -23.76 -4.19 -1.59
CA GLY A 29 -24.23 -4.25 -2.79
C GLY A 29 -23.96 -3.24 -3.60
N ALA A 30 -23.76 -2.51 -3.27
CA ALA A 30 -23.64 -1.58 -4.05
C ALA A 30 -22.73 -1.80 -4.91
N ARG A 31 -22.78 -1.64 -5.70
CA ARG A 31 -22.06 -1.71 -6.54
C ARG A 31 -21.07 -0.97 -6.25
N VAL A 32 -20.48 -1.32 -5.95
CA VAL A 32 -19.50 -0.79 -5.61
C VAL A 32 -18.68 -0.36 -6.52
N HIS A 33 -18.03 0.53 -6.44
CA HIS A 33 -17.22 0.88 -7.33
C HIS A 33 -16.05 0.19 -7.18
N HIS A 34 -15.58 -0.49 -8.02
CA HIS A 34 -14.38 -1.10 -8.05
C HIS A 34 -13.36 -0.12 -8.39
N ILE A 35 -12.36 0.11 -7.59
CA ILE A 35 -11.27 0.88 -8.02
C ILE A 35 -10.40 -0.04 -8.78
N GLU A 36 -10.24 0.28 -10.02
CA GLU A 36 -9.45 -0.56 -10.84
C GLU A 36 -8.02 -0.28 -10.57
N VAL A 37 -7.33 -1.13 -9.89
CA VAL A 37 -5.93 -0.98 -9.57
C VAL A 37 -5.17 -2.00 -10.40
N PRO A 38 -4.40 -1.56 -11.33
CA PRO A 38 -3.71 -2.49 -12.20
C PRO A 38 -2.69 -3.30 -11.43
N GLU A 39 -2.30 -4.40 -12.00
CA GLU A 39 -1.32 -5.25 -11.37
C GLU A 39 -0.02 -4.48 -11.27
N PRO A 40 0.53 -4.31 -10.13
CA PRO A 40 1.72 -3.47 -9.98
C PRO A 40 3.00 -4.19 -10.32
N ASP A 41 3.95 -3.45 -10.85
CA ASP A 41 5.30 -3.96 -11.02
C ASP A 41 6.03 -3.63 -9.72
N VAL A 42 6.03 -4.56 -8.79
CA VAL A 42 6.49 -4.30 -7.45
C VAL A 42 7.97 -3.95 -7.42
N ALA A 43 8.77 -4.64 -8.21
CA ALA A 43 10.20 -4.35 -8.23
C ALA A 43 10.47 -2.93 -8.71
N ALA A 44 9.78 -2.50 -9.74
CA ALA A 44 9.96 -1.15 -10.26
C ALA A 44 9.50 -0.11 -9.24
N ILE A 45 8.41 -0.39 -8.58
CA ILE A 45 7.89 0.53 -7.57
C ILE A 45 8.92 0.66 -6.44
N ARG A 46 9.45 -0.46 -5.99
CA ARG A 46 10.45 -0.41 -4.93
C ARG A 46 11.69 0.35 -5.37
N GLU A 47 12.14 0.09 -6.60
CA GLU A 47 13.36 0.75 -7.06
C GLU A 47 13.19 2.26 -7.11
N ARG A 48 12.01 2.71 -7.48
CA ARG A 48 11.79 4.15 -7.49
C ARG A 48 11.74 4.74 -6.10
N SER A 49 11.44 3.92 -5.09
CA SER A 49 11.43 4.42 -3.72
C SER A 49 12.85 4.54 -3.16
N GLY A 50 13.82 3.93 -3.81
CA GLY A 50 15.20 3.99 -3.36
C GLY A 50 15.52 3.04 -2.23
N LEU A 51 14.66 2.10 -1.92
CA LEU A 51 14.86 1.21 -0.78
C LEU A 51 15.27 -0.18 -1.23
N SER A 52 16.02 -0.85 -0.38
CA SER A 52 16.34 -2.25 -0.62
C SER A 52 15.10 -3.09 -0.40
N GLN A 53 15.16 -4.36 -0.74
CA GLN A 53 14.03 -5.24 -0.51
C GLN A 53 13.68 -5.30 0.97
N ALA A 54 14.68 -5.44 1.84
CA ALA A 54 14.42 -5.53 3.25
C ALA A 54 13.83 -4.22 3.80
N GLU A 55 14.36 -3.10 3.34
CA GLU A 55 13.85 -1.82 3.79
C GLU A 55 12.43 -1.58 3.32
N PHE A 56 12.17 -1.93 2.07
CA PHE A 56 10.85 -1.71 1.52
C PHE A 56 9.83 -2.60 2.22
N ALA A 57 10.15 -3.87 2.40
CA ALA A 57 9.25 -4.79 3.08
C ALA A 57 8.93 -4.28 4.47
N ARG A 58 9.95 -3.82 5.18
CA ARG A 58 9.72 -3.31 6.50
C ARG A 58 8.86 -2.05 6.48
N SER A 59 9.07 -1.20 5.50
CA SER A 59 8.34 0.06 5.44
C SER A 59 6.85 -0.15 5.19
N ILE A 60 6.48 -1.19 4.49
CA ILE A 60 5.07 -1.42 4.19
C ILE A 60 4.47 -2.56 5.03
N GLY A 61 5.26 -3.11 5.94
CA GLY A 61 4.72 -4.07 6.89
C GLY A 61 4.51 -5.47 6.36
N VAL A 62 5.29 -5.90 5.39
CA VAL A 62 5.18 -7.26 4.88
C VAL A 62 6.46 -8.02 5.11
N ALA A 63 6.38 -9.32 5.11
CA ALA A 63 7.57 -10.16 5.26
C ALA A 63 8.43 -10.04 4.01
N LEU A 64 9.73 -10.13 4.21
CA LEU A 64 10.66 -10.06 3.10
C LEU A 64 10.37 -11.15 2.08
N GLY A 65 10.03 -12.34 2.53
CA GLY A 65 9.71 -13.42 1.62
C GLY A 65 8.49 -13.12 0.77
N THR A 66 7.51 -12.44 1.36
CA THR A 66 6.32 -12.05 0.61
C THR A 66 6.70 -11.05 -0.48
N LEU A 67 7.52 -10.06 -0.12
CA LEU A 67 7.93 -9.08 -1.11
C LEU A 67 8.71 -9.75 -2.24
N ARG A 68 9.61 -10.65 -1.89
CA ARG A 68 10.35 -11.35 -2.91
C ARG A 68 9.46 -12.16 -3.81
N GLY A 69 8.44 -12.78 -3.24
CA GLY A 69 7.47 -13.52 -4.03
C GLY A 69 6.75 -12.63 -5.02
N TRP A 70 6.40 -11.43 -4.58
CA TRP A 70 5.75 -10.48 -5.49
C TRP A 70 6.71 -10.07 -6.62
N GLU A 71 7.95 -9.80 -6.27
CA GLU A 71 8.89 -9.32 -7.29
C GLU A 71 9.26 -10.40 -8.28
N GLN A 72 9.21 -11.65 -7.83
CA GLN A 72 9.54 -12.76 -8.70
C GLN A 72 8.33 -13.33 -9.41
N GLY A 73 7.16 -12.81 -9.15
CA GLY A 73 5.96 -13.25 -9.83
C GLY A 73 5.33 -14.51 -9.26
N ARG A 74 5.83 -15.00 -8.12
CA ARG A 74 5.25 -16.18 -7.52
C ARG A 74 4.02 -15.88 -6.71
N ARG A 75 3.87 -14.64 -6.27
CA ARG A 75 2.71 -14.21 -5.54
C ARG A 75 2.26 -12.90 -6.09
N ARG A 76 1.01 -12.57 -5.89
CA ARG A 76 0.48 -11.29 -6.32
C ARG A 76 0.03 -10.52 -5.14
N PRO A 77 0.34 -9.23 -5.05
CA PRO A 77 -0.22 -8.40 -4.00
C PRO A 77 -1.72 -8.31 -4.20
N GLU A 78 -2.46 -8.43 -3.12
CA GLU A 78 -3.90 -8.36 -3.21
C GLU A 78 -4.45 -7.51 -2.12
N GLY A 79 -5.66 -7.08 -2.26
CA GLY A 79 -6.34 -6.29 -1.26
C GLY A 79 -5.61 -5.01 -0.96
N PRO A 80 -5.47 -4.68 0.31
CA PRO A 80 -4.86 -3.41 0.68
C PRO A 80 -3.45 -3.23 0.18
N ALA A 81 -2.70 -4.34 0.05
CA ALA A 81 -1.34 -4.23 -0.44
C ALA A 81 -1.32 -3.67 -1.85
N ARG A 82 -2.29 -4.07 -2.65
CA ARG A 82 -2.34 -3.60 -4.02
C ARG A 82 -2.64 -2.11 -4.08
N VAL A 83 -3.53 -1.65 -3.22
CA VAL A 83 -3.85 -0.23 -3.15
C VAL A 83 -2.65 0.56 -2.65
N LEU A 84 -1.96 0.04 -1.63
CA LEU A 84 -0.81 0.72 -1.10
C LEU A 84 0.28 0.84 -2.15
N LEU A 85 0.51 -0.22 -2.90
CA LEU A 85 1.52 -0.18 -3.94
C LEU A 85 1.17 0.84 -5.03
N ALA A 86 -0.11 0.96 -5.34
CA ALA A 86 -0.53 1.97 -6.30
C ALA A 86 -0.26 3.38 -5.79
N LEU A 87 -0.46 3.60 -4.50
CA LEU A 87 -0.15 4.90 -3.92
C LEU A 87 1.35 5.18 -3.96
N ILE A 88 2.16 4.17 -3.67
CA ILE A 88 3.60 4.35 -3.70
C ILE A 88 4.08 4.58 -5.12
N GLU A 89 3.41 3.97 -6.09
CA GLU A 89 3.78 4.22 -7.47
C GLU A 89 3.60 5.68 -7.82
N LYS A 90 2.56 6.31 -7.32
CA LYS A 90 2.33 7.71 -7.62
C LYS A 90 3.20 8.62 -6.78
N ARG A 91 3.49 8.25 -5.57
CA ARG A 91 4.35 9.04 -4.70
C ARG A 91 5.34 8.09 -4.04
N PRO A 92 6.48 7.87 -4.65
CA PRO A 92 7.40 6.83 -4.18
C PRO A 92 7.86 6.94 -2.74
N ARG A 93 7.80 8.11 -2.18
CA ARG A 93 8.23 8.25 -0.80
C ARG A 93 7.09 8.51 0.16
N ILE A 94 5.88 8.19 -0.24
CA ILE A 94 4.72 8.52 0.57
C ILE A 94 4.80 7.90 1.96
N VAL A 95 5.25 6.66 2.07
CA VAL A 95 5.29 6.00 3.36
C VAL A 95 6.32 6.68 4.26
N GLN A 96 7.50 6.95 3.73
CA GLN A 96 8.54 7.58 4.49
C GLN A 96 8.14 9.00 4.89
N ASP A 97 7.53 9.73 3.97
CA ASP A 97 7.17 11.10 4.25
C ASP A 97 6.05 11.20 5.27
N GLU A 98 5.11 10.29 5.20
CA GLU A 98 3.93 10.41 6.06
C GLU A 98 4.03 9.63 7.35
N LEU A 99 4.78 8.55 7.38
CA LEU A 99 4.81 7.68 8.54
C LEU A 99 6.13 7.63 9.27
N ARG A 100 7.15 8.29 8.76
CA ARG A 100 8.41 8.16 9.44
C ARG A 100 8.32 8.87 10.74
N SER A 101 9.01 8.39 11.71
CA SER A 101 8.97 9.01 13.02
C SER A 101 10.14 9.91 13.26
#